data_8521f312f1b3a5af8d43978be4055b2d
#
_entry.id   8521f312f1b3a5af8d43978be4055b2d
#
_cell.length_a   1.000
_cell.length_b   1.000
_cell.length_c   1.000
_cell.angle_alpha   90.00
_cell.angle_beta   90.00
_cell.angle_gamma   90.00
#
_symmetry.space_group_name_H-M   'P 1'
#
loop_
_entity.id
_entity.type
_entity.pdbx_description
1 polymer ?
#
loop_
_entity_poly.entity_id
_entity_poly.type
_entity_poly.pdbx_seq_one_letter_code
_entity_poly.pdbx_strand_id
1 'polypeptide(L)' 'GVIDIDGRIELQPTGQYVHTARMREKQTTPQPIRNFIRFQPEAADGSGWREARLGEGQL' A
#
# COMPACT_ATOMS: atom_id res chain seq x y z
N GLY A 1 -0.08 -11.32 12.20
CA GLY A 1 0.94 -11.16 11.17
C GLY A 1 2.02 -10.19 11.56
N VAL A 2 3.04 -10.07 10.73
CA VAL A 2 4.19 -9.20 10.99
C VAL A 2 3.98 -7.77 10.51
N ILE A 3 2.95 -7.53 9.68
CA ILE A 3 2.59 -6.18 9.22
C ILE A 3 1.07 -6.06 9.15
N ASP A 4 0.57 -4.83 9.24
CA ASP A 4 -0.80 -4.51 8.87
C ASP A 4 -0.84 -4.18 7.38
N ILE A 5 -1.77 -4.77 6.65
CA ILE A 5 -1.91 -4.54 5.23
C ILE A 5 -3.39 -4.41 4.86
N ASP A 6 -3.69 -3.48 3.95
CA ASP A 6 -5.03 -3.23 3.45
C ASP A 6 -4.96 -2.97 1.95
N GLY A 7 -5.62 -3.83 1.17
CA GLY A 7 -5.65 -3.71 -0.27
C GLY A 7 -6.84 -2.91 -0.76
N ARG A 8 -6.67 -2.19 -1.87
CA ARG A 8 -7.72 -1.37 -2.46
C ARG A 8 -7.61 -1.40 -3.97
N ILE A 9 -8.77 -1.47 -4.63
CA ILE A 9 -8.86 -1.32 -6.08
C ILE A 9 -9.74 -0.11 -6.34
N GLU A 10 -9.22 0.86 -7.10
CA GLU A 10 -9.99 2.01 -7.55
C GLU A 10 -10.31 1.83 -9.04
N LEU A 11 -11.60 1.89 -9.36
CA LEU A 11 -12.08 1.73 -10.73
C LEU A 11 -12.62 3.07 -11.21
N GLN A 12 -12.12 3.52 -12.37
CA GLN A 12 -12.56 4.75 -13.00
C GLN A 12 -13.73 4.48 -13.95
N PRO A 13 -14.58 5.49 -14.22
CA PRO A 13 -15.68 5.33 -15.19
C PRO A 13 -15.21 4.93 -16.59
N THR A 14 -13.97 5.23 -16.94
CA THR A 14 -13.37 4.84 -18.23
C THR A 14 -12.97 3.38 -18.31
N GLY A 15 -13.11 2.62 -17.20
CA GLY A 15 -12.67 1.24 -17.12
C GLY A 15 -11.22 1.08 -16.67
N GLN A 16 -10.50 2.16 -16.44
CA GLN A 16 -9.15 2.09 -15.89
C GLN A 16 -9.23 1.75 -14.41
N TYR A 17 -8.26 0.96 -13.93
CA TYR A 17 -8.20 0.63 -12.52
C TYR A 17 -6.77 0.71 -11.99
N VAL A 18 -6.67 0.96 -10.69
CA VAL A 18 -5.40 0.97 -9.96
C VAL A 18 -5.57 0.12 -8.72
N HIS A 19 -4.64 -0.82 -8.54
CA HIS A 19 -4.61 -1.68 -7.34
C HIS A 19 -3.48 -1.18 -6.44
N THR A 20 -3.83 -0.75 -5.25
CA THR A 20 -2.87 -0.27 -4.26
C THR A 20 -2.99 -1.09 -2.99
N ALA A 21 -1.90 -1.17 -2.24
CA ALA A 21 -1.90 -1.72 -0.89
C ALA A 21 -1.36 -0.67 0.07
N ARG A 22 -2.05 -0.52 1.19
CA ARG A 22 -1.58 0.30 2.30
C ARG A 22 -0.99 -0.63 3.32
N MET A 23 0.14 -0.25 3.90
CA MET A 23 0.83 -1.10 4.86
C MET A 23 1.38 -0.26 6.00
N ARG A 24 1.48 -0.89 7.17
CA ARG A 24 2.01 -0.27 8.37
C ARG A 24 2.83 -1.29 9.13
N GLU A 25 4.03 -0.90 9.55
CA GLU A 25 4.89 -1.77 10.33
C GLU A 25 4.36 -1.94 11.75
N LYS A 26 4.68 -3.07 12.36
CA LYS A 26 4.41 -3.37 13.75
C LYS A 26 5.73 -3.53 14.50
N GLN A 27 5.67 -3.66 15.82
CA GLN A 27 6.86 -3.93 16.62
C GLN A 27 7.55 -5.23 16.23
N THR A 28 6.76 -6.21 15.77
CA THR A 28 7.26 -7.54 15.37
C THR A 28 7.77 -7.60 13.94
N THR A 29 7.67 -6.49 13.19
CA THR A 29 8.09 -6.49 11.78
C THR A 29 9.61 -6.65 11.68
N PRO A 30 10.11 -7.66 10.93
CA PRO A 30 11.55 -7.81 10.71
C PRO A 30 12.15 -6.62 9.98
N GLN A 31 13.42 -6.33 10.25
CA GLN A 31 14.08 -5.15 9.71
C GLN A 31 14.06 -5.07 8.17
N PRO A 32 14.30 -6.16 7.41
CA PRO A 32 14.23 -6.09 5.95
C PRO A 32 12.85 -5.65 5.46
N ILE A 33 11.77 -6.09 6.11
CA ILE A 33 10.41 -5.73 5.74
C ILE A 33 10.14 -4.28 6.13
N ARG A 34 10.64 -3.81 7.29
CA ARG A 34 10.55 -2.41 7.69
C ARG A 34 11.19 -1.49 6.66
N ASN A 35 12.36 -1.86 6.17
CA ASN A 35 13.06 -1.09 5.15
C ASN A 35 12.24 -0.99 3.87
N PHE A 36 11.63 -2.10 3.45
CA PHE A 36 10.76 -2.11 2.28
C PHE A 36 9.57 -1.18 2.47
N ILE A 37 8.91 -1.24 3.62
CA ILE A 37 7.74 -0.40 3.91
C ILE A 37 8.12 1.08 3.90
N ARG A 38 9.24 1.43 4.55
CA ARG A 38 9.71 2.81 4.64
C ARG A 38 10.10 3.39 3.30
N PHE A 39 10.40 2.54 2.32
CA PHE A 39 10.72 2.96 0.97
C PHE A 39 9.48 3.41 0.20
N GLN A 40 8.29 3.01 0.64
CA GLN A 40 7.04 3.37 -0.02
C GLN A 40 6.61 4.78 0.39
N PRO A 41 5.89 5.51 -0.50
CA PRO A 41 5.38 6.83 -0.16
C PRO A 41 4.34 6.77 0.95
N GLU A 42 4.24 7.85 1.72
CA GLU A 42 3.19 7.98 2.72
C GLU A 42 1.84 8.15 2.06
N ALA A 43 0.80 7.60 2.71
CA ALA A 43 -0.56 7.80 2.25
C ALA A 43 -0.94 9.28 2.36
N ALA A 44 -1.70 9.78 1.39
CA ALA A 44 -2.05 11.19 1.29
C ALA A 44 -2.97 11.68 2.42
N ASP A 45 -3.61 10.75 3.13
CA ASP A 45 -4.55 11.08 4.21
C ASP A 45 -3.88 11.39 5.56
N GLY A 46 -2.55 11.32 5.62
CA GLY A 46 -1.81 11.64 6.85
C GLY A 46 -1.95 10.60 7.95
N SER A 47 -2.43 9.39 7.62
CA SER A 47 -2.68 8.34 8.61
C SER A 47 -1.41 7.66 9.12
N GLY A 48 -0.26 7.90 8.49
CA GLY A 48 0.99 7.21 8.80
C GLY A 48 1.14 5.88 8.08
N TRP A 49 0.15 5.46 7.29
CA TRP A 49 0.26 4.30 6.44
C TRP A 49 1.14 4.60 5.23
N ARG A 50 1.77 3.57 4.70
CA ARG A 50 2.52 3.66 3.44
C ARG A 50 1.70 3.00 2.35
N GLU A 51 1.73 3.56 1.15
CA GLU A 51 1.01 3.03 -0.01
C GLU A 51 1.97 2.52 -1.06
N ALA A 52 1.69 1.30 -1.55
CA ALA A 52 2.41 0.71 -2.67
C ALA A 52 1.42 0.44 -3.80
N ARG A 53 1.77 0.86 -5.02
CA ARG A 53 0.97 0.53 -6.20
C ARG A 53 1.34 -0.87 -6.65
N LEU A 54 0.38 -1.78 -6.62
CA LEU A 54 0.59 -3.19 -6.98
C LEU A 54 0.34 -3.46 -8.46
N GLY A 55 -0.52 -2.67 -9.09
CA GLY A 55 -0.80 -2.82 -10.51
C GLY A 55 -1.83 -1.83 -11.00
N GLU A 56 -1.93 -1.70 -12.31
CA GLU A 56 -2.92 -0.88 -12.97
C GLU A 56 -3.27 -1.49 -14.33
N GLY A 57 -4.45 -1.18 -14.83
CA GLY A 57 -4.88 -1.75 -16.09
C GLY A 57 -6.15 -1.11 -16.59
N GLN A 58 -6.69 -1.73 -17.65
CA GLN A 58 -7.89 -1.27 -18.36
C GLN A 58 -8.84 -2.46 -18.50
N LEU A 59 -10.08 -2.30 -18.06
CA LEU A 59 -11.11 -3.30 -18.25
C LEU A 59 -11.65 -3.26 -19.68
#